data_e4b0430b2508890b5bc73f14716ac51e
#
_entry.id   e4b0430b2508890b5bc73f14716ac51e
#
_cell.length_a   1.000
_cell.length_b   1.000
_cell.length_c   1.000
_cell.angle_alpha   90.00
_cell.angle_beta   90.00
_cell.angle_gamma   90.00
#
_symmetry.space_group_name_H-M   'P 1'
#
loop_
_entity.id
_entity.type
_entity.pdbx_description
1 polymer ?
#
loop_
_entity_poly.entity_id
_entity_poly.type
_entity_poly.pdbx_seq_one_letter_code
_entity_poly.pdbx_strand_id
1 'polypeptide(L)'
;MPLTRALTVFVPVHSWRAEEIVDRTIALAERVFSCAERVDLNAWTNRVVLPVIPPAALDCNNIVRIAIEVESVLKDEGVLIAFPLDPGHKCLRKAEALLTLENAYFSTACSSAECLQKVSEAVYSSRDVELDAFTRFAISFGTWLETPYFPATANTSNTIGFSLSLRYVDAIAKAVVGGGEKLFEFLRGVTKKAEYIASCSSIPFQGIDFSISPWVNSEESVALLIESLLKAPLGSLGTLNILYNLNALVKALPKKVGAKHTGFNEVMLPVAEDSVLSQRIKEGYVRVRDLIGYSFVCVAGLDMVALPREADILMLAGDMLTVYRVKGRVVAMRIIPTDMEEGGEVRLKNFGTTYVAKV
;
A
#
# COMPACT_ATOMS: atom_id res chain seq x y z
N MET A 1 1.48 20.36 6.34
CA MET A 1 0.01 20.27 6.53
C MET A 1 -0.43 18.87 6.16
N PRO A 2 -1.41 18.28 6.87
CA PRO A 2 -1.93 16.98 6.49
C PRO A 2 -2.58 17.06 5.12
N LEU A 3 -2.36 16.00 4.30
CA LEU A 3 -2.76 15.95 2.90
C LEU A 3 -3.55 14.66 2.62
N THR A 4 -4.32 14.66 1.55
CA THR A 4 -4.85 13.41 0.98
C THR A 4 -3.69 12.68 0.28
N ARG A 5 -3.38 11.44 0.72
CA ARG A 5 -2.33 10.61 0.12
C ARG A 5 -2.75 10.09 -1.25
N ALA A 6 -3.96 9.52 -1.30
CA ALA A 6 -4.49 8.98 -2.54
C ALA A 6 -6.00 9.19 -2.65
N LEU A 7 -6.45 9.47 -3.86
CA LEU A 7 -7.81 9.35 -4.32
C LEU A 7 -7.87 8.12 -5.24
N THR A 8 -8.62 7.11 -4.82
CA THR A 8 -8.61 5.79 -5.46
C THR A 8 -9.99 5.43 -5.98
N VAL A 9 -10.10 5.15 -7.28
CA VAL A 9 -11.32 4.73 -7.96
C VAL A 9 -11.32 3.22 -8.13
N PHE A 10 -12.38 2.55 -7.70
CA PHE A 10 -12.61 1.12 -7.91
C PHE A 10 -13.45 0.93 -9.15
N VAL A 11 -12.90 0.26 -10.16
CA VAL A 11 -13.52 0.08 -11.48
C VAL A 11 -14.11 -1.32 -11.57
N PRO A 12 -15.41 -1.48 -11.81
CA PRO A 12 -16.00 -2.80 -12.05
C PRO A 12 -15.71 -3.27 -13.47
N VAL A 13 -15.41 -4.55 -13.64
CA VAL A 13 -15.16 -5.19 -14.92
C VAL A 13 -16.22 -6.27 -15.16
N HIS A 14 -17.01 -6.10 -16.23
CA HIS A 14 -18.05 -7.06 -16.63
C HIS A 14 -17.62 -7.89 -17.84
N SER A 15 -16.65 -7.41 -18.60
CA SER A 15 -16.03 -8.09 -19.73
C SER A 15 -14.51 -7.86 -19.67
N TRP A 16 -13.74 -8.92 -19.84
CA TRP A 16 -12.28 -8.88 -19.83
C TRP A 16 -11.70 -8.51 -21.21
N ARG A 17 -12.32 -7.57 -21.92
CA ARG A 17 -11.77 -6.97 -23.15
C ARG A 17 -11.01 -5.70 -22.80
N ALA A 18 -9.76 -5.59 -23.26
CA ALA A 18 -8.87 -4.49 -22.89
C ALA A 18 -9.48 -3.12 -23.21
N GLU A 19 -10.09 -2.95 -24.39
CA GLU A 19 -10.74 -1.71 -24.82
C GLU A 19 -11.86 -1.29 -23.84
N GLU A 20 -12.75 -2.21 -23.47
CA GLU A 20 -13.84 -1.91 -22.53
C GLU A 20 -13.33 -1.54 -21.14
N ILE A 21 -12.22 -2.15 -20.70
CA ILE A 21 -11.59 -1.83 -19.42
C ILE A 21 -10.97 -0.44 -19.47
N VAL A 22 -10.26 -0.09 -20.56
CA VAL A 22 -9.66 1.22 -20.78
C VAL A 22 -10.73 2.29 -20.77
N ASP A 23 -11.74 2.19 -21.64
CA ASP A 23 -12.81 3.18 -21.76
C ASP A 23 -13.53 3.41 -20.43
N ARG A 24 -13.86 2.32 -19.74
CA ARG A 24 -14.53 2.39 -18.45
C ARG A 24 -13.64 3.03 -17.37
N THR A 25 -12.37 2.66 -17.34
CA THR A 25 -11.40 3.20 -16.37
C THR A 25 -11.27 4.71 -16.54
N ILE A 26 -11.07 5.17 -17.76
CA ILE A 26 -10.95 6.60 -18.09
C ILE A 26 -12.23 7.33 -17.69
N ALA A 27 -13.39 6.88 -18.16
CA ALA A 27 -14.65 7.57 -17.88
C ALA A 27 -14.99 7.69 -16.39
N LEU A 28 -14.65 6.68 -15.57
CA LEU A 28 -14.89 6.72 -14.13
C LEU A 28 -13.86 7.58 -13.40
N ALA A 29 -12.59 7.50 -13.78
CA ALA A 29 -11.51 8.28 -13.21
C ALA A 29 -11.73 9.78 -13.44
N GLU A 30 -11.98 10.21 -14.68
CA GLU A 30 -12.26 11.60 -15.04
C GLU A 30 -13.44 12.19 -14.24
N ARG A 31 -14.51 11.41 -14.08
CA ARG A 31 -15.68 11.88 -13.29
C ARG A 31 -15.35 12.13 -11.83
N VAL A 32 -14.54 11.28 -11.21
CA VAL A 32 -14.15 11.44 -9.80
C VAL A 32 -13.14 12.57 -9.65
N PHE A 33 -12.10 12.60 -10.50
CA PHE A 33 -11.00 13.55 -10.40
C PHE A 33 -11.46 14.97 -10.68
N SER A 34 -12.26 15.20 -11.72
CA SER A 34 -12.83 16.53 -12.01
C SER A 34 -13.74 17.04 -10.89
N CYS A 35 -14.47 16.16 -10.18
CA CYS A 35 -15.24 16.56 -9.01
C CYS A 35 -14.35 16.84 -7.79
N ALA A 36 -13.21 16.18 -7.67
CA ALA A 36 -12.24 16.43 -6.59
C ALA A 36 -11.58 17.81 -6.75
N GLU A 37 -11.22 18.19 -7.98
CA GLU A 37 -10.69 19.52 -8.30
C GLU A 37 -11.64 20.65 -7.88
N ARG A 38 -12.94 20.49 -8.10
CA ARG A 38 -13.96 21.52 -7.75
C ARG A 38 -14.04 21.82 -6.25
N VAL A 39 -13.52 20.96 -5.40
CA VAL A 39 -13.48 21.14 -3.94
C VAL A 39 -12.05 21.23 -3.39
N ASP A 40 -11.08 21.48 -4.26
CA ASP A 40 -9.64 21.52 -3.88
C ASP A 40 -9.21 20.30 -3.06
N LEU A 41 -9.66 19.10 -3.44
CA LEU A 41 -9.17 17.87 -2.88
C LEU A 41 -7.98 17.38 -3.73
N ASN A 42 -6.81 17.97 -3.47
CA ASN A 42 -5.59 17.62 -4.15
C ASN A 42 -5.00 16.37 -3.49
N ALA A 43 -5.18 15.21 -4.12
CA ALA A 43 -4.51 13.99 -3.72
C ALA A 43 -3.08 14.00 -4.25
N TRP A 44 -2.14 13.49 -3.44
CA TRP A 44 -0.75 13.32 -3.90
C TRP A 44 -0.64 12.30 -5.03
N THR A 45 -1.50 11.26 -5.05
CA THR A 45 -1.60 10.31 -6.16
C THR A 45 -3.06 10.01 -6.48
N ASN A 46 -3.35 9.93 -7.77
CA ASN A 46 -4.61 9.43 -8.30
C ASN A 46 -4.46 7.94 -8.66
N ARG A 47 -5.41 7.11 -8.27
CA ARG A 47 -5.28 5.66 -8.37
C ARG A 47 -6.54 5.00 -8.91
N VAL A 48 -6.34 3.88 -9.61
CA VAL A 48 -7.41 3.02 -10.12
C VAL A 48 -7.15 1.58 -9.69
N VAL A 49 -8.19 0.88 -9.24
CA VAL A 49 -8.11 -0.52 -8.82
C VAL A 49 -9.08 -1.36 -9.66
N LEU A 50 -8.54 -2.40 -10.31
CA LEU A 50 -9.33 -3.38 -11.05
C LEU A 50 -9.76 -4.54 -10.13
N PRO A 51 -10.78 -5.33 -10.53
CA PRO A 51 -11.07 -6.60 -9.88
C PRO A 51 -9.92 -7.60 -10.05
N VAL A 52 -9.93 -8.66 -9.24
CA VAL A 52 -8.96 -9.76 -9.40
C VAL A 52 -9.06 -10.34 -10.80
N ILE A 53 -7.95 -10.33 -11.54
CA ILE A 53 -7.86 -10.82 -12.91
C ILE A 53 -7.75 -12.33 -12.88
N PRO A 54 -8.76 -13.08 -13.38
CA PRO A 54 -8.73 -14.54 -13.40
C PRO A 54 -7.63 -15.09 -14.32
N PRO A 55 -7.18 -16.35 -14.15
CA PRO A 55 -6.06 -16.93 -14.88
C PRO A 55 -6.18 -16.89 -16.41
N ALA A 56 -7.39 -16.94 -16.93
CA ALA A 56 -7.69 -16.99 -18.37
C ALA A 56 -8.22 -15.67 -18.96
N ALA A 57 -8.31 -14.59 -18.14
CA ALA A 57 -9.03 -13.38 -18.56
C ALA A 57 -8.24 -12.48 -19.50
N LEU A 58 -7.10 -12.00 -19.09
CA LEU A 58 -6.22 -11.11 -19.86
C LEU A 58 -4.85 -11.77 -20.03
N ASP A 59 -4.27 -11.64 -21.20
CA ASP A 59 -2.84 -11.95 -21.37
C ASP A 59 -1.97 -10.75 -20.92
N CYS A 60 -0.67 -10.97 -20.83
CA CYS A 60 0.26 -9.95 -20.34
C CYS A 60 0.32 -8.74 -21.28
N ASN A 61 0.17 -8.94 -22.60
CA ASN A 61 0.18 -7.85 -23.57
C ASN A 61 -1.05 -6.94 -23.40
N ASN A 62 -2.22 -7.52 -23.12
CA ASN A 62 -3.42 -6.76 -22.85
C ASN A 62 -3.32 -5.99 -21.52
N ILE A 63 -2.69 -6.56 -20.48
CA ILE A 63 -2.41 -5.82 -19.23
C ILE A 63 -1.50 -4.62 -19.49
N VAL A 64 -0.40 -4.84 -20.23
CA VAL A 64 0.53 -3.76 -20.64
C VAL A 64 -0.21 -2.69 -21.45
N ARG A 65 -1.02 -3.10 -22.42
CA ARG A 65 -1.83 -2.20 -23.25
C ARG A 65 -2.77 -1.34 -22.40
N ILE A 66 -3.52 -1.93 -21.46
CA ILE A 66 -4.41 -1.18 -20.55
C ILE A 66 -3.62 -0.13 -19.77
N ALA A 67 -2.47 -0.50 -19.20
CA ALA A 67 -1.65 0.43 -18.43
C ALA A 67 -1.19 1.62 -19.28
N ILE A 68 -0.68 1.38 -20.49
CA ILE A 68 -0.20 2.42 -21.40
C ILE A 68 -1.34 3.31 -21.91
N GLU A 69 -2.46 2.73 -22.35
CA GLU A 69 -3.57 3.52 -22.89
C GLU A 69 -4.23 4.41 -21.83
N VAL A 70 -4.45 3.89 -20.62
CA VAL A 70 -4.98 4.70 -19.49
C VAL A 70 -4.00 5.80 -19.11
N GLU A 71 -2.69 5.53 -19.03
CA GLU A 71 -1.67 6.53 -18.74
C GLU A 71 -1.65 7.62 -19.82
N SER A 72 -1.74 7.26 -21.09
CA SER A 72 -1.68 8.21 -22.21
C SER A 72 -2.82 9.23 -22.18
N VAL A 73 -4.01 8.81 -21.76
CA VAL A 73 -5.20 9.68 -21.69
C VAL A 73 -5.22 10.47 -20.38
N LEU A 74 -4.91 9.83 -19.25
CA LEU A 74 -4.92 10.45 -17.91
C LEU A 74 -3.52 10.94 -17.49
N LYS A 75 -2.69 11.34 -18.46
CA LYS A 75 -1.30 11.72 -18.25
C LYS A 75 -1.13 12.86 -17.25
N ASP A 76 -1.96 13.88 -17.37
CA ASP A 76 -1.89 15.08 -16.51
C ASP A 76 -2.30 14.76 -15.06
N GLU A 77 -3.08 13.69 -14.87
CA GLU A 77 -3.52 13.21 -13.56
C GLU A 77 -2.50 12.28 -12.88
N GLY A 78 -1.49 11.81 -13.59
CA GLY A 78 -0.47 10.91 -13.05
C GLY A 78 -1.03 9.62 -12.45
N VAL A 79 -1.94 8.95 -13.16
CA VAL A 79 -2.73 7.83 -12.61
C VAL A 79 -1.91 6.57 -12.44
N LEU A 80 -1.97 5.98 -11.24
CA LEU A 80 -1.42 4.66 -10.92
C LEU A 80 -2.53 3.60 -10.99
N ILE A 81 -2.22 2.42 -11.55
CA ILE A 81 -3.20 1.34 -11.74
C ILE A 81 -2.79 0.09 -10.99
N ALA A 82 -3.71 -0.49 -10.20
CA ALA A 82 -3.51 -1.77 -9.56
C ALA A 82 -4.14 -2.91 -10.39
N PHE A 83 -3.31 -3.90 -10.70
CA PHE A 83 -3.65 -5.14 -11.39
C PHE A 83 -3.51 -6.32 -10.41
N PRO A 84 -4.55 -6.65 -9.64
CA PRO A 84 -4.53 -7.82 -8.78
C PRO A 84 -4.67 -9.09 -9.61
N LEU A 85 -3.66 -9.95 -9.59
CA LEU A 85 -3.59 -11.18 -10.38
C LEU A 85 -3.94 -12.40 -9.54
N ASP A 86 -4.85 -13.24 -10.02
CA ASP A 86 -5.05 -14.57 -9.42
C ASP A 86 -3.70 -15.32 -9.35
N PRO A 87 -3.41 -16.09 -8.28
CA PRO A 87 -2.14 -16.82 -8.15
C PRO A 87 -1.83 -17.78 -9.31
N GLY A 88 -2.84 -18.25 -10.03
CA GLY A 88 -2.68 -19.06 -11.24
C GLY A 88 -2.44 -18.27 -12.51
N HIS A 89 -2.40 -16.95 -12.46
CA HIS A 89 -2.28 -16.11 -13.64
C HIS A 89 -0.90 -16.25 -14.31
N LYS A 90 -0.87 -16.50 -15.61
CA LYS A 90 0.38 -16.76 -16.37
C LYS A 90 1.35 -15.58 -16.33
N CYS A 91 0.86 -14.36 -16.19
CA CYS A 91 1.70 -13.15 -16.16
C CYS A 91 2.55 -13.03 -14.93
N LEU A 92 2.24 -13.71 -13.83
CA LEU A 92 3.15 -13.78 -12.67
C LEU A 92 4.51 -14.38 -13.04
N ARG A 93 4.55 -15.33 -14.00
CA ARG A 93 5.81 -15.90 -14.52
C ARG A 93 6.55 -14.99 -15.50
N LYS A 94 5.95 -13.88 -15.89
CA LYS A 94 6.53 -12.83 -16.75
C LYS A 94 6.60 -11.51 -15.98
N ALA A 95 6.82 -11.58 -14.69
CA ALA A 95 6.85 -10.41 -13.81
C ALA A 95 7.82 -9.32 -14.31
N GLU A 96 8.93 -9.71 -14.93
CA GLU A 96 9.89 -8.79 -15.56
C GLU A 96 9.22 -7.80 -16.49
N ALA A 97 8.41 -8.30 -17.45
CA ALA A 97 7.74 -7.44 -18.43
C ALA A 97 6.68 -6.54 -17.79
N LEU A 98 6.00 -7.01 -16.75
CA LEU A 98 4.98 -6.22 -16.05
C LEU A 98 5.61 -5.15 -15.15
N LEU A 99 6.68 -5.50 -14.46
CA LEU A 99 7.35 -4.62 -13.50
C LEU A 99 8.15 -3.48 -14.16
N THR A 100 8.33 -3.49 -15.49
CA THR A 100 8.89 -2.35 -16.24
C THR A 100 7.94 -1.15 -16.32
N LEU A 101 6.63 -1.36 -16.12
CA LEU A 101 5.63 -0.30 -16.18
C LEU A 101 5.65 0.53 -14.89
N GLU A 102 5.99 1.82 -14.99
CA GLU A 102 6.14 2.70 -13.82
C GLU A 102 4.82 3.06 -13.13
N ASN A 103 3.73 3.10 -13.88
CA ASN A 103 2.39 3.43 -13.40
C ASN A 103 1.55 2.20 -12.97
N ALA A 104 2.06 0.97 -13.19
CA ALA A 104 1.34 -0.27 -12.91
C ALA A 104 1.84 -0.96 -11.64
N TYR A 105 0.90 -1.33 -10.78
CA TYR A 105 1.14 -2.02 -9.53
C TYR A 105 0.48 -3.40 -9.56
N PHE A 106 1.22 -4.41 -9.14
CA PHE A 106 0.78 -5.81 -9.22
C PHE A 106 0.72 -6.43 -7.83
N SER A 107 -0.26 -7.28 -7.64
CA SER A 107 -0.35 -8.06 -6.42
C SER A 107 -1.03 -9.40 -6.67
N THR A 108 -0.82 -10.32 -5.76
CA THR A 108 -1.53 -11.59 -5.73
C THR A 108 -1.88 -11.96 -4.29
N ALA A 109 -2.86 -12.83 -4.08
CA ALA A 109 -3.23 -13.27 -2.73
C ALA A 109 -2.96 -14.77 -2.56
N CYS A 110 -2.22 -15.14 -1.51
CA CYS A 110 -1.89 -16.53 -1.19
C CYS A 110 -2.41 -16.93 0.19
N SER A 111 -3.05 -18.12 0.26
CA SER A 111 -3.54 -18.73 1.50
C SER A 111 -2.89 -20.07 1.84
N SER A 112 -2.00 -20.58 0.98
CA SER A 112 -1.33 -21.86 1.11
C SER A 112 0.16 -21.76 0.82
N ALA A 113 0.94 -22.71 1.36
CA ALA A 113 2.38 -22.82 1.10
C ALA A 113 2.68 -23.08 -0.40
N GLU A 114 1.86 -23.88 -1.07
CA GLU A 114 2.02 -24.14 -2.52
C GLU A 114 1.87 -22.86 -3.35
N CYS A 115 0.88 -22.01 -3.02
CA CYS A 115 0.72 -20.70 -3.65
C CYS A 115 1.96 -19.84 -3.43
N LEU A 116 2.44 -19.74 -2.18
CA LEU A 116 3.60 -18.94 -1.82
C LEU A 116 4.85 -19.39 -2.57
N GLN A 117 5.09 -20.70 -2.67
CA GLN A 117 6.23 -21.24 -3.40
C GLN A 117 6.18 -20.80 -4.88
N LYS A 118 5.05 -21.04 -5.56
CA LYS A 118 4.87 -20.68 -6.99
C LYS A 118 5.07 -19.18 -7.25
N VAL A 119 4.53 -18.33 -6.38
CA VAL A 119 4.61 -16.88 -6.54
C VAL A 119 6.00 -16.37 -6.22
N SER A 120 6.63 -16.85 -5.14
CA SER A 120 7.98 -16.44 -4.75
C SER A 120 9.00 -16.80 -5.84
N GLU A 121 8.93 -18.03 -6.36
CA GLU A 121 9.77 -18.46 -7.47
C GLU A 121 9.54 -17.63 -8.75
N ALA A 122 8.28 -17.29 -9.06
CA ALA A 122 7.94 -16.58 -10.27
C ALA A 122 8.39 -15.11 -10.27
N VAL A 123 8.37 -14.45 -9.12
CA VAL A 123 8.60 -13.00 -9.03
C VAL A 123 9.99 -12.68 -8.48
N TYR A 124 10.39 -13.29 -7.37
CA TYR A 124 11.62 -12.89 -6.67
C TYR A 124 12.89 -13.59 -7.18
N SER A 125 12.79 -14.60 -8.05
CA SER A 125 13.94 -15.23 -8.70
C SER A 125 14.51 -14.41 -9.86
N SER A 126 13.77 -13.42 -10.37
CA SER A 126 14.24 -12.59 -11.49
C SER A 126 15.42 -11.70 -11.07
N ARG A 127 16.51 -11.77 -11.87
CA ARG A 127 17.72 -10.96 -11.67
C ARG A 127 17.81 -9.77 -12.63
N ASP A 128 16.99 -9.77 -13.69
CA ASP A 128 17.01 -8.77 -14.76
C ASP A 128 16.05 -7.60 -14.50
N VAL A 129 15.39 -7.59 -13.32
CA VAL A 129 14.45 -6.55 -12.91
C VAL A 129 15.16 -5.52 -12.04
N GLU A 130 14.99 -4.24 -12.34
CA GLU A 130 15.47 -3.14 -11.49
C GLU A 130 14.86 -3.21 -10.08
N LEU A 131 15.63 -2.80 -9.06
CA LEU A 131 15.20 -2.88 -7.66
C LEU A 131 13.89 -2.11 -7.40
N ASP A 132 13.74 -0.94 -8.02
CA ASP A 132 12.52 -0.12 -7.92
C ASP A 132 11.26 -0.84 -8.40
N ALA A 133 11.39 -1.76 -9.32
CA ALA A 133 10.27 -2.53 -9.85
C ALA A 133 9.57 -3.37 -8.76
N PHE A 134 10.35 -3.92 -7.82
CA PHE A 134 9.80 -4.71 -6.71
C PHE A 134 8.98 -3.88 -5.72
N THR A 135 9.13 -2.56 -5.72
CA THR A 135 8.26 -1.67 -4.91
C THR A 135 6.81 -1.68 -5.39
N ARG A 136 6.56 -2.15 -6.61
CA ARG A 136 5.25 -2.22 -7.26
C ARG A 136 4.59 -3.60 -7.22
N PHE A 137 5.20 -4.57 -6.52
CA PHE A 137 4.63 -5.91 -6.35
C PHE A 137 4.42 -6.25 -4.87
N ALA A 138 3.27 -6.84 -4.54
CA ALA A 138 3.00 -7.38 -3.21
C ALA A 138 2.31 -8.75 -3.24
N ILE A 139 2.58 -9.53 -2.19
CA ILE A 139 1.80 -10.72 -1.85
C ILE A 139 0.88 -10.34 -0.68
N SER A 140 -0.43 -10.51 -0.85
CA SER A 140 -1.42 -10.47 0.23
C SER A 140 -1.59 -11.87 0.83
N PHE A 141 -1.69 -11.96 2.15
CA PHE A 141 -1.86 -13.23 2.83
C PHE A 141 -3.33 -13.46 3.19
N GLY A 142 -3.83 -14.63 2.80
CA GLY A 142 -5.18 -15.11 3.03
C GLY A 142 -6.15 -14.73 1.92
N THR A 143 -6.46 -13.47 1.75
CA THR A 143 -7.41 -12.96 0.78
C THR A 143 -7.05 -11.55 0.32
N TRP A 144 -7.90 -10.96 -0.48
CA TRP A 144 -7.81 -9.59 -0.95
C TRP A 144 -8.48 -8.60 0.01
N LEU A 145 -8.07 -7.34 -0.07
CA LEU A 145 -8.68 -6.22 0.63
C LEU A 145 -8.96 -5.07 -0.34
N GLU A 146 -10.13 -4.44 -0.21
CA GLU A 146 -10.39 -3.16 -0.87
C GLU A 146 -9.78 -2.03 -0.04
N THR A 147 -8.71 -1.43 -0.56
CA THR A 147 -7.98 -0.35 0.12
C THR A 147 -7.40 0.63 -0.89
N PRO A 148 -7.28 1.93 -0.54
CA PRO A 148 -6.54 2.90 -1.35
C PRO A 148 -5.02 2.72 -1.31
N TYR A 149 -4.49 1.79 -0.52
CA TYR A 149 -3.06 1.52 -0.41
C TYR A 149 -2.60 0.47 -1.43
N PHE A 150 -1.59 0.82 -2.21
CA PHE A 150 -0.99 -0.01 -3.26
C PHE A 150 0.29 -0.70 -2.77
N PRO A 151 0.63 -1.86 -3.36
CA PRO A 151 -0.07 -2.62 -4.40
C PRO A 151 -1.09 -3.65 -3.88
N ALA A 152 -1.16 -3.93 -2.58
CA ALA A 152 -1.93 -5.02 -1.98
C ALA A 152 -3.44 -4.72 -1.91
N THR A 153 -4.05 -4.44 -3.05
CA THR A 153 -5.46 -4.07 -3.17
C THR A 153 -6.14 -4.77 -4.34
N ALA A 154 -7.46 -4.95 -4.26
CA ALA A 154 -8.31 -5.40 -5.36
C ALA A 154 -9.74 -4.86 -5.18
N ASN A 155 -10.46 -4.62 -6.27
CA ASN A 155 -11.90 -4.39 -6.23
C ASN A 155 -12.63 -5.76 -6.06
N THR A 156 -12.70 -6.24 -4.83
CA THR A 156 -13.22 -7.59 -4.52
C THR A 156 -14.72 -7.72 -4.71
N SER A 157 -15.44 -6.63 -4.53
CA SER A 157 -16.89 -6.57 -4.72
C SER A 157 -17.30 -6.42 -6.19
N ASN A 158 -16.34 -6.12 -7.08
CA ASN A 158 -16.58 -5.76 -8.48
C ASN A 158 -17.65 -4.67 -8.64
N THR A 159 -17.66 -3.71 -7.71
CA THR A 159 -18.58 -2.57 -7.71
C THR A 159 -17.84 -1.26 -7.99
N ILE A 160 -18.59 -0.26 -8.46
CA ILE A 160 -18.06 1.09 -8.63
C ILE A 160 -17.98 1.79 -7.28
N GLY A 161 -16.91 2.54 -7.05
CA GLY A 161 -16.75 3.37 -5.87
C GLY A 161 -15.44 4.13 -5.87
N PHE A 162 -15.24 4.98 -4.87
CA PHE A 162 -13.93 5.59 -4.61
C PHE A 162 -13.65 5.67 -3.11
N SER A 163 -12.37 5.73 -2.77
CA SER A 163 -11.89 5.84 -1.39
C SER A 163 -10.69 6.79 -1.29
N LEU A 164 -10.38 7.18 -0.06
CA LEU A 164 -9.27 8.09 0.25
C LEU A 164 -8.30 7.45 1.25
N SER A 165 -7.01 7.80 1.14
CA SER A 165 -6.02 7.63 2.20
C SER A 165 -5.32 8.94 2.51
N LEU A 166 -4.65 9.01 3.67
CA LEU A 166 -4.17 10.26 4.24
C LEU A 166 -2.64 10.28 4.42
N ARG A 167 -2.05 11.47 4.32
CA ARG A 167 -0.69 11.82 4.80
C ARG A 167 -0.85 12.78 5.97
N TYR A 168 -0.75 12.30 7.19
CA TYR A 168 -1.11 13.08 8.38
C TYR A 168 -0.36 12.67 9.65
N VAL A 169 0.81 12.07 9.51
CA VAL A 169 1.67 11.65 10.64
C VAL A 169 1.97 12.83 11.56
N ASP A 170 2.32 13.98 10.98
CA ASP A 170 2.58 15.22 11.74
C ASP A 170 1.35 15.71 12.53
N ALA A 171 0.16 15.57 11.98
CA ALA A 171 -1.08 15.93 12.65
C ALA A 171 -1.41 14.96 13.79
N ILE A 172 -1.15 13.67 13.62
CA ILE A 172 -1.26 12.67 14.71
C ILE A 172 -0.25 13.00 15.83
N ALA A 173 1.01 13.29 15.51
CA ALA A 173 2.03 13.64 16.47
C ALA A 173 1.62 14.86 17.31
N LYS A 174 1.11 15.91 16.66
CA LYS A 174 0.60 17.11 17.34
C LYS A 174 -0.65 16.82 18.18
N ALA A 175 -1.56 15.97 17.69
CA ALA A 175 -2.80 15.63 18.39
C ALA A 175 -2.56 14.82 19.66
N VAL A 176 -1.56 13.94 19.67
CA VAL A 176 -1.19 13.14 20.85
C VAL A 176 -0.67 14.03 21.98
N VAL A 177 0.07 15.11 21.67
CA VAL A 177 0.66 16.02 22.66
C VAL A 177 -0.29 17.17 23.05
N GLY A 178 -0.97 17.76 22.04
CA GLY A 178 -1.69 19.03 22.19
C GLY A 178 -3.22 18.94 22.11
N GLY A 179 -3.77 17.72 22.01
CA GLY A 179 -5.21 17.50 21.80
C GLY A 179 -5.60 17.41 20.33
N GLY A 180 -6.70 16.69 20.06
CA GLY A 180 -7.06 16.22 18.72
C GLY A 180 -7.95 17.17 17.89
N GLU A 181 -8.35 18.35 18.37
CA GLU A 181 -9.41 19.14 17.70
C GLU A 181 -9.07 19.52 16.25
N LYS A 182 -7.86 20.03 16.03
CA LYS A 182 -7.39 20.37 14.66
C LYS A 182 -7.35 19.15 13.72
N LEU A 183 -6.98 17.99 14.26
CA LEU A 183 -7.00 16.73 13.52
C LEU A 183 -8.45 16.36 13.16
N PHE A 184 -9.38 16.47 14.10
CA PHE A 184 -10.79 16.15 13.85
C PHE A 184 -11.43 17.13 12.86
N GLU A 185 -11.11 18.41 12.91
CA GLU A 185 -11.54 19.40 11.90
C GLU A 185 -11.05 19.02 10.50
N PHE A 186 -9.76 18.69 10.37
CA PHE A 186 -9.20 18.24 9.10
C PHE A 186 -9.94 17.01 8.58
N LEU A 187 -10.12 15.98 9.40
CA LEU A 187 -10.77 14.73 8.99
C LEU A 187 -12.25 14.94 8.61
N ARG A 188 -12.98 15.78 9.34
CA ARG A 188 -14.35 16.19 8.96
C ARG A 188 -14.37 16.96 7.64
N GLY A 189 -13.39 17.83 7.41
CA GLY A 189 -13.24 18.57 6.15
C GLY A 189 -13.03 17.63 4.96
N VAL A 190 -12.13 16.65 5.10
CA VAL A 190 -11.90 15.62 4.06
C VAL A 190 -13.17 14.79 3.81
N THR A 191 -13.89 14.42 4.86
CA THR A 191 -15.14 13.65 4.75
C THR A 191 -16.20 14.44 3.95
N LYS A 192 -16.40 15.72 4.26
CA LYS A 192 -17.34 16.60 3.52
C LYS A 192 -16.97 16.74 2.04
N LYS A 193 -15.68 16.89 1.74
CA LYS A 193 -15.20 16.93 0.36
C LYS A 193 -15.50 15.61 -0.37
N ALA A 194 -15.28 14.48 0.27
CA ALA A 194 -15.59 13.17 -0.30
C ALA A 194 -17.10 12.98 -0.55
N GLU A 195 -17.95 13.44 0.35
CA GLU A 195 -19.42 13.44 0.16
C GLU A 195 -19.84 14.30 -1.03
N TYR A 196 -19.23 15.48 -1.21
CA TYR A 196 -19.45 16.31 -2.39
C TYR A 196 -19.02 15.58 -3.67
N ILE A 197 -17.83 14.97 -3.69
CA ILE A 197 -17.35 14.21 -4.85
C ILE A 197 -18.32 13.09 -5.20
N ALA A 198 -18.84 12.36 -4.21
CA ALA A 198 -19.82 11.31 -4.43
C ALA A 198 -21.11 11.84 -5.07
N SER A 199 -21.63 12.97 -4.61
CA SER A 199 -22.80 13.62 -5.18
C SER A 199 -22.53 14.15 -6.60
N CYS A 200 -21.41 14.83 -6.81
CA CYS A 200 -21.01 15.42 -8.08
C CYS A 200 -20.75 14.36 -9.16
N SER A 201 -19.99 13.31 -8.83
CA SER A 201 -19.62 12.26 -9.77
C SER A 201 -20.71 11.18 -9.93
N SER A 202 -21.70 11.14 -9.06
CA SER A 202 -22.65 10.01 -8.92
C SER A 202 -21.94 8.65 -8.73
N ILE A 203 -20.78 8.65 -8.07
CA ILE A 203 -19.99 7.47 -7.74
C ILE A 203 -19.93 7.33 -6.21
N PRO A 204 -20.29 6.18 -5.62
CA PRO A 204 -20.34 6.01 -4.17
C PRO A 204 -18.98 6.22 -3.50
N PHE A 205 -18.96 6.99 -2.40
CA PHE A 205 -17.83 7.06 -1.49
C PHE A 205 -17.84 5.83 -0.58
N GLN A 206 -16.78 5.02 -0.66
CA GLN A 206 -16.64 3.79 0.12
C GLN A 206 -16.05 4.05 1.52
N GLY A 207 -15.22 5.10 1.68
CA GLY A 207 -14.67 5.47 2.97
C GLY A 207 -13.23 5.99 2.89
N ILE A 208 -12.70 6.36 4.06
CA ILE A 208 -11.29 6.72 4.27
C ILE A 208 -10.58 5.53 4.88
N ASP A 209 -9.39 5.21 4.39
CA ASP A 209 -8.46 4.37 5.13
C ASP A 209 -7.63 5.27 6.06
N PHE A 210 -7.89 5.16 7.35
CA PHE A 210 -7.25 5.97 8.40
C PHE A 210 -5.89 5.45 8.81
N SER A 211 -5.26 4.59 8.05
CA SER A 211 -3.92 4.10 8.37
C SER A 211 -2.93 5.25 8.50
N ILE A 212 -2.03 5.15 9.47
CA ILE A 212 -0.90 6.07 9.62
C ILE A 212 0.24 5.50 8.80
N SER A 213 0.52 6.12 7.66
CA SER A 213 1.58 5.71 6.74
C SER A 213 2.63 6.82 6.61
N PRO A 214 3.93 6.48 6.68
CA PRO A 214 5.02 7.45 6.58
C PRO A 214 5.23 7.95 5.15
N TRP A 215 6.14 8.91 5.04
CA TRP A 215 6.84 9.25 3.83
C TRP A 215 8.33 9.48 4.11
N VAL A 216 9.15 9.50 3.06
CA VAL A 216 10.62 9.51 3.14
C VAL A 216 11.24 10.66 3.95
N ASN A 217 10.53 11.76 4.14
CA ASN A 217 11.02 12.85 4.99
C ASN A 217 10.82 12.54 6.49
N SER A 218 11.71 13.05 7.33
CA SER A 218 11.70 12.77 8.77
C SER A 218 10.45 13.32 9.49
N GLU A 219 9.82 14.38 8.98
CA GLU A 219 8.63 14.99 9.60
C GLU A 219 7.39 14.09 9.45
N GLU A 220 7.38 13.23 8.45
CA GLU A 220 6.32 12.26 8.18
C GLU A 220 6.72 10.83 8.56
N SER A 221 7.78 10.65 9.35
CA SER A 221 8.23 9.34 9.83
C SER A 221 7.31 8.80 10.94
N VAL A 222 6.78 7.61 10.72
CA VAL A 222 6.04 6.86 11.75
C VAL A 222 7.00 6.33 12.81
N ALA A 223 8.21 5.95 12.43
CA ALA A 223 9.24 5.53 13.38
C ALA A 223 9.58 6.68 14.34
N LEU A 224 9.76 7.91 13.85
CA LEU A 224 10.01 9.08 14.71
C LEU A 224 8.82 9.36 15.63
N LEU A 225 7.58 9.23 15.17
CA LEU A 225 6.39 9.34 16.00
C LEU A 225 6.44 8.32 17.15
N ILE A 226 6.73 7.05 16.86
CA ILE A 226 6.85 6.00 17.88
C ILE A 226 7.95 6.33 18.87
N GLU A 227 9.14 6.72 18.41
CA GLU A 227 10.28 7.09 19.27
C GLU A 227 9.97 8.29 20.17
N SER A 228 9.23 9.27 19.65
CA SER A 228 8.81 10.42 20.43
C SER A 228 7.92 10.05 21.63
N LEU A 229 7.11 9.01 21.49
CA LEU A 229 6.23 8.46 22.53
C LEU A 229 6.97 7.49 23.45
N LEU A 230 7.84 6.67 22.88
CA LEU A 230 8.63 5.66 23.61
C LEU A 230 9.77 6.28 24.41
N LYS A 231 10.31 7.43 23.96
CA LYS A 231 11.55 8.07 24.48
C LYS A 231 12.79 7.18 24.34
N ALA A 232 12.79 6.32 23.33
CA ALA A 232 13.87 5.40 22.97
C ALA A 232 13.82 5.07 21.49
N PRO A 233 14.89 4.56 20.86
CA PRO A 233 14.87 4.11 19.48
C PRO A 233 13.80 3.03 19.23
N LEU A 234 13.18 3.07 18.07
CA LEU A 234 12.25 2.01 17.62
C LEU A 234 13.01 0.69 17.60
N GLY A 235 12.41 -0.38 18.10
CA GLY A 235 13.07 -1.66 18.36
C GLY A 235 13.34 -1.91 19.85
N SER A 236 13.34 -0.84 20.67
CA SER A 236 13.47 -0.96 22.13
C SER A 236 12.21 -1.58 22.77
N LEU A 237 12.36 -2.07 24.01
CA LEU A 237 11.23 -2.57 24.80
C LEU A 237 10.13 -1.50 24.91
N GLY A 238 8.88 -1.90 24.71
CA GLY A 238 7.72 -1.00 24.70
C GLY A 238 7.24 -0.63 23.30
N THR A 239 8.01 -0.87 22.23
CA THR A 239 7.59 -0.59 20.84
C THR A 239 6.24 -1.20 20.50
N LEU A 240 6.01 -2.49 20.82
CA LEU A 240 4.72 -3.16 20.58
C LEU A 240 3.55 -2.48 21.29
N ASN A 241 3.76 -2.00 22.52
CA ASN A 241 2.72 -1.30 23.28
C ASN A 241 2.36 0.05 22.63
N ILE A 242 3.33 0.80 22.14
CA ILE A 242 3.08 2.06 21.43
C ILE A 242 2.34 1.79 20.13
N LEU A 243 2.76 0.80 19.35
CA LEU A 243 2.06 0.38 18.11
C LEU A 243 0.60 0.00 18.39
N TYR A 244 0.35 -0.79 19.43
CA TYR A 244 -1.00 -1.17 19.82
C TYR A 244 -1.87 0.05 20.17
N ASN A 245 -1.34 0.99 20.94
CA ASN A 245 -2.06 2.20 21.34
C ASN A 245 -2.33 3.13 20.15
N LEU A 246 -1.39 3.29 19.23
CA LEU A 246 -1.60 4.04 17.99
C LEU A 246 -2.67 3.37 17.10
N ASN A 247 -2.68 2.05 17.00
CA ASN A 247 -3.75 1.33 16.28
C ASN A 247 -5.12 1.51 16.94
N ALA A 248 -5.18 1.51 18.27
CA ALA A 248 -6.43 1.78 18.99
C ALA A 248 -6.94 3.20 18.70
N LEU A 249 -6.03 4.19 18.62
CA LEU A 249 -6.35 5.57 18.22
C LEU A 249 -6.93 5.58 16.80
N VAL A 250 -6.23 5.00 15.82
CA VAL A 250 -6.66 4.95 14.41
C VAL A 250 -8.05 4.35 14.28
N LYS A 251 -8.28 3.22 14.92
CA LYS A 251 -9.59 2.52 14.89
C LYS A 251 -10.74 3.35 15.51
N ALA A 252 -10.42 4.29 16.40
CA ALA A 252 -11.41 5.16 17.02
C ALA A 252 -11.76 6.40 16.15
N LEU A 253 -10.86 6.82 15.24
CA LEU A 253 -11.03 8.04 14.44
C LEU A 253 -12.33 8.06 13.62
N PRO A 254 -12.71 7.02 12.86
CA PRO A 254 -13.93 7.03 12.05
C PRO A 254 -15.16 7.42 12.87
N LYS A 255 -15.35 6.79 14.02
CA LYS A 255 -16.46 7.07 14.93
C LYS A 255 -16.42 8.49 15.50
N LYS A 256 -15.21 8.98 15.86
CA LYS A 256 -15.03 10.33 16.45
C LYS A 256 -15.38 11.45 15.47
N VAL A 257 -15.16 11.22 14.16
CA VAL A 257 -15.40 12.25 13.14
C VAL A 257 -16.67 12.00 12.31
N GLY A 258 -17.37 10.88 12.54
CA GLY A 258 -18.59 10.51 11.81
C GLY A 258 -18.31 10.12 10.35
N ALA A 259 -17.15 9.54 10.04
CA ALA A 259 -16.76 9.17 8.69
C ALA A 259 -16.91 7.68 8.41
N LYS A 260 -17.22 7.33 7.15
CA LYS A 260 -17.07 5.95 6.66
C LYS A 260 -15.60 5.58 6.60
N HIS A 261 -15.28 4.34 6.90
CA HIS A 261 -13.93 3.81 6.76
C HIS A 261 -13.88 2.57 5.85
N THR A 262 -12.75 2.37 5.21
CA THR A 262 -12.43 1.22 4.36
C THR A 262 -10.96 0.82 4.56
N GLY A 263 -10.57 -0.33 4.04
CA GLY A 263 -9.16 -0.75 4.04
C GLY A 263 -8.64 -1.20 5.39
N PHE A 264 -7.39 -0.88 5.63
CA PHE A 264 -6.61 -1.42 6.76
C PHE A 264 -6.93 -0.76 8.11
N ASN A 265 -6.85 0.55 8.19
CA ASN A 265 -7.03 1.36 9.42
C ASN A 265 -6.09 0.95 10.56
N GLU A 266 -4.80 0.90 10.26
CA GLU A 266 -3.74 0.56 11.21
C GLU A 266 -2.46 1.38 10.97
N VAL A 267 -1.46 1.25 11.84
CA VAL A 267 -0.13 1.83 11.64
C VAL A 267 0.62 1.03 10.58
N MET A 268 1.32 1.71 9.68
CA MET A 268 2.14 1.10 8.62
C MET A 268 3.63 1.38 8.85
N LEU A 269 4.47 0.37 8.59
CA LEU A 269 5.92 0.44 8.75
C LEU A 269 6.64 0.00 7.45
N PRO A 270 6.40 0.67 6.30
CA PRO A 270 7.17 0.41 5.08
C PRO A 270 8.60 0.95 5.22
N VAL A 271 9.59 0.06 5.22
CA VAL A 271 10.97 0.40 5.59
C VAL A 271 11.56 1.46 4.65
N ALA A 272 11.43 1.29 3.35
CA ALA A 272 12.00 2.24 2.40
C ALA A 272 11.21 3.56 2.26
N GLU A 273 9.99 3.64 2.82
CA GLU A 273 9.17 4.86 2.84
C GLU A 273 9.37 5.67 4.14
N ASP A 274 10.19 5.19 5.10
CA ASP A 274 10.45 5.83 6.39
C ASP A 274 11.96 5.91 6.66
N SER A 275 12.54 7.09 6.50
CA SER A 275 13.99 7.29 6.63
C SER A 275 14.51 6.96 8.04
N VAL A 276 13.71 7.19 9.09
CA VAL A 276 14.10 6.87 10.47
C VAL A 276 14.04 5.36 10.70
N LEU A 277 12.99 4.68 10.25
CA LEU A 277 12.90 3.20 10.33
C LEU A 277 14.07 2.55 9.56
N SER A 278 14.34 3.03 8.35
CA SER A 278 15.46 2.57 7.52
C SER A 278 16.80 2.74 8.25
N GLN A 279 17.01 3.87 8.93
CA GLN A 279 18.20 4.10 9.75
C GLN A 279 18.27 3.12 10.95
N ARG A 280 17.14 2.76 11.59
CA ARG A 280 17.12 1.77 12.69
C ARG A 280 17.44 0.36 12.20
N ILE A 281 17.09 0.03 10.96
CA ILE A 281 17.55 -1.20 10.29
C ILE A 281 19.08 -1.19 10.18
N LYS A 282 19.68 -0.13 9.62
CA LYS A 282 21.13 0.03 9.51
C LYS A 282 21.86 -0.13 10.85
N GLU A 283 21.34 0.49 11.89
CA GLU A 283 21.90 0.48 13.24
C GLU A 283 21.69 -0.87 13.96
N GLY A 284 20.85 -1.75 13.42
CA GLY A 284 20.55 -3.06 13.99
C GLY A 284 19.56 -3.05 15.17
N TYR A 285 18.88 -1.93 15.41
CA TYR A 285 17.77 -1.86 16.38
C TYR A 285 16.54 -2.63 15.93
N VAL A 286 16.31 -2.72 14.62
CA VAL A 286 15.19 -3.43 14.02
C VAL A 286 15.71 -4.45 13.03
N ARG A 287 15.23 -5.68 13.12
CA ARG A 287 15.52 -6.81 12.24
C ARG A 287 14.24 -7.31 11.58
N VAL A 288 14.36 -8.18 10.59
CA VAL A 288 13.20 -8.80 9.92
C VAL A 288 12.25 -9.48 10.93
N ARG A 289 12.80 -10.23 11.90
CA ARG A 289 12.00 -10.88 12.94
C ARG A 289 11.19 -9.90 13.81
N ASP A 290 11.71 -8.68 14.04
CA ASP A 290 11.00 -7.65 14.80
C ASP A 290 9.84 -7.11 13.98
N LEU A 291 10.04 -6.88 12.65
CA LEU A 291 8.98 -6.47 11.72
C LEU A 291 7.88 -7.54 11.61
N ILE A 292 8.25 -8.84 11.59
CA ILE A 292 7.27 -9.94 11.68
C ILE A 292 6.50 -9.85 12.99
N GLY A 293 7.19 -9.67 14.12
CA GLY A 293 6.56 -9.46 15.43
C GLY A 293 5.61 -8.26 15.46
N TYR A 294 6.02 -7.14 14.88
CA TYR A 294 5.17 -5.93 14.78
C TYR A 294 3.96 -6.15 13.88
N SER A 295 4.05 -7.04 12.89
CA SER A 295 2.94 -7.34 11.98
C SER A 295 1.72 -7.94 12.68
N PHE A 296 1.85 -8.50 13.89
CA PHE A 296 0.70 -8.91 14.71
C PHE A 296 -0.13 -7.71 15.19
N VAL A 297 0.46 -6.53 15.32
CA VAL A 297 -0.21 -5.31 15.79
C VAL A 297 -0.27 -4.19 14.75
N CYS A 298 0.58 -4.20 13.71
CA CYS A 298 0.54 -3.26 12.60
C CYS A 298 0.15 -3.96 11.30
N VAL A 299 -0.20 -3.20 10.27
CA VAL A 299 -0.92 -3.78 9.15
C VAL A 299 -0.10 -4.12 7.95
N ALA A 300 0.83 -3.31 7.55
CA ALA A 300 1.48 -3.55 6.25
C ALA A 300 2.15 -4.93 6.17
N GLY A 301 2.49 -5.50 7.32
CA GLY A 301 3.25 -6.72 7.37
C GLY A 301 4.72 -6.41 7.12
N LEU A 302 5.36 -7.16 6.24
CA LEU A 302 6.72 -6.88 5.77
C LEU A 302 6.64 -5.99 4.54
N ASP A 303 6.85 -4.70 4.73
CA ASP A 303 6.60 -3.74 3.67
C ASP A 303 7.86 -2.96 3.28
N MET A 304 8.19 -2.97 1.98
CA MET A 304 9.34 -2.26 1.41
C MET A 304 10.67 -2.64 2.07
N VAL A 305 10.86 -3.92 2.41
CA VAL A 305 12.04 -4.43 3.08
C VAL A 305 13.08 -4.90 2.05
N ALA A 306 14.25 -4.26 2.05
CA ALA A 306 15.38 -4.73 1.26
C ALA A 306 16.04 -5.94 1.95
N LEU A 307 16.21 -7.04 1.21
CA LEU A 307 16.80 -8.28 1.69
C LEU A 307 17.89 -8.79 0.72
N PRO A 308 18.91 -9.49 1.23
CA PRO A 308 19.82 -10.21 0.35
C PRO A 308 19.03 -11.22 -0.51
N ARG A 309 19.45 -11.42 -1.76
CA ARG A 309 18.79 -12.41 -2.66
C ARG A 309 18.85 -13.84 -2.15
N GLU A 310 19.82 -14.13 -1.30
CA GLU A 310 20.00 -15.44 -0.65
C GLU A 310 19.01 -15.67 0.51
N ALA A 311 18.29 -14.62 0.95
CA ALA A 311 17.29 -14.76 1.99
C ALA A 311 16.18 -15.74 1.56
N ASP A 312 15.79 -16.62 2.47
CA ASP A 312 14.72 -17.58 2.20
C ASP A 312 13.34 -16.88 2.25
N ILE A 313 12.98 -16.29 1.09
CA ILE A 313 11.70 -15.57 0.93
C ILE A 313 10.51 -16.50 1.15
N LEU A 314 10.65 -17.79 0.86
CA LEU A 314 9.55 -18.75 1.07
C LEU A 314 9.29 -18.98 2.56
N MET A 315 10.34 -19.15 3.37
CA MET A 315 10.21 -19.28 4.83
C MET A 315 9.63 -17.99 5.42
N LEU A 316 10.12 -16.85 4.99
CA LEU A 316 9.59 -15.53 5.38
C LEU A 316 8.10 -15.37 5.05
N ALA A 317 7.70 -15.77 3.86
CA ALA A 317 6.30 -15.76 3.45
C ALA A 317 5.45 -16.74 4.27
N GLY A 318 6.02 -17.88 4.69
CA GLY A 318 5.40 -18.82 5.63
C GLY A 318 5.10 -18.20 7.00
N ASP A 319 6.05 -17.42 7.53
CA ASP A 319 5.86 -16.67 8.78
C ASP A 319 4.76 -15.62 8.62
N MET A 320 4.73 -14.89 7.51
CA MET A 320 3.68 -13.92 7.25
C MET A 320 2.30 -14.55 7.06
N LEU A 321 2.21 -15.75 6.47
CA LEU A 321 0.97 -16.50 6.42
C LEU A 321 0.50 -16.90 7.83
N THR A 322 1.44 -17.19 8.72
CA THR A 322 1.14 -17.49 10.14
C THR A 322 0.64 -16.23 10.86
N VAL A 323 1.25 -15.06 10.62
CA VAL A 323 0.75 -13.77 11.13
C VAL A 323 -0.71 -13.57 10.71
N TYR A 324 -1.03 -13.75 9.42
CA TYR A 324 -2.41 -13.66 8.93
C TYR A 324 -3.36 -14.58 9.70
N ARG A 325 -2.98 -15.87 9.87
CA ARG A 325 -3.83 -16.87 10.54
C ARG A 325 -4.10 -16.53 12.00
N VAL A 326 -3.10 -16.01 12.71
CA VAL A 326 -3.22 -15.61 14.11
C VAL A 326 -3.96 -14.29 14.27
N LYS A 327 -3.63 -13.30 13.45
CA LYS A 327 -4.22 -11.96 13.49
C LYS A 327 -5.69 -11.95 13.01
N GLY A 328 -6.05 -12.86 12.10
CA GLY A 328 -7.38 -12.93 11.48
C GLY A 328 -7.70 -11.75 10.56
N ARG A 329 -6.67 -11.05 10.07
CA ARG A 329 -6.78 -9.90 9.15
C ARG A 329 -5.70 -9.98 8.08
N VAL A 330 -6.03 -9.48 6.87
CA VAL A 330 -5.09 -9.42 5.75
C VAL A 330 -3.84 -8.63 6.15
N VAL A 331 -2.70 -9.19 5.86
CA VAL A 331 -1.38 -8.56 5.88
C VAL A 331 -0.73 -8.76 4.51
N ALA A 332 0.25 -7.94 4.17
CA ALA A 332 0.93 -8.03 2.89
C ALA A 332 2.45 -8.09 3.04
N MET A 333 3.14 -8.42 1.96
CA MET A 333 4.60 -8.44 1.89
C MET A 333 5.06 -7.80 0.59
N ARG A 334 5.94 -6.77 0.70
CA ARG A 334 6.73 -6.21 -0.39
C ARG A 334 8.20 -6.37 -0.03
N ILE A 335 8.95 -7.15 -0.81
CA ILE A 335 10.38 -7.37 -0.62
C ILE A 335 11.13 -6.79 -1.81
N ILE A 336 12.29 -6.22 -1.53
CA ILE A 336 13.24 -5.69 -2.52
C ILE A 336 14.49 -6.58 -2.46
N PRO A 337 14.57 -7.63 -3.28
CA PRO A 337 15.73 -8.52 -3.30
C PRO A 337 16.93 -7.80 -3.91
N THR A 338 18.07 -7.80 -3.23
CA THR A 338 19.28 -7.09 -3.65
C THR A 338 20.53 -7.97 -3.52
N ASP A 339 21.54 -7.68 -4.32
CA ASP A 339 22.86 -8.32 -4.24
C ASP A 339 23.76 -7.70 -3.14
N MET A 340 23.23 -6.73 -2.38
CA MET A 340 23.94 -6.13 -1.25
C MET A 340 23.80 -7.01 0.01
N GLU A 341 24.87 -7.05 0.81
CA GLU A 341 24.86 -7.73 2.10
C GLU A 341 24.04 -6.97 3.16
N GLU A 342 23.75 -7.64 4.29
CA GLU A 342 23.06 -7.03 5.43
C GLU A 342 23.72 -5.72 5.89
N GLY A 343 22.92 -4.69 6.08
CA GLY A 343 23.35 -3.33 6.40
C GLY A 343 23.86 -2.52 5.20
N GLY A 344 23.94 -3.13 4.02
CA GLY A 344 24.31 -2.46 2.77
C GLY A 344 23.28 -1.40 2.35
N GLU A 345 23.74 -0.39 1.63
CA GLU A 345 22.91 0.71 1.14
C GLU A 345 22.23 0.33 -0.17
N VAL A 346 20.91 0.56 -0.25
CA VAL A 346 20.09 0.39 -1.44
C VAL A 346 19.47 1.72 -1.81
N ARG A 347 19.63 2.15 -3.06
CA ARG A 347 19.05 3.38 -3.60
C ARG A 347 17.86 3.05 -4.48
N LEU A 348 16.75 3.69 -4.20
CA LEU A 348 15.48 3.57 -4.92
C LEU A 348 15.11 4.92 -5.53
N LYS A 349 14.72 4.92 -6.80
CA LYS A 349 14.44 6.14 -7.60
C LYS A 349 13.46 7.10 -6.89
N ASN A 350 12.35 6.56 -6.37
CA ASN A 350 11.26 7.35 -5.79
C ASN A 350 11.25 7.40 -4.25
N PHE A 351 12.11 6.62 -3.58
CA PHE A 351 12.10 6.44 -2.12
C PHE A 351 13.43 6.82 -1.46
N GLY A 352 14.44 7.20 -2.27
CA GLY A 352 15.76 7.57 -1.76
C GLY A 352 16.55 6.35 -1.28
N THR A 353 17.20 6.48 -0.12
CA THR A 353 18.10 5.46 0.43
C THR A 353 17.43 4.63 1.50
N THR A 354 17.56 3.31 1.39
CA THR A 354 17.22 2.34 2.44
C THR A 354 18.39 1.38 2.69
N TYR A 355 18.27 0.51 3.69
CA TYR A 355 19.33 -0.42 4.05
C TYR A 355 18.80 -1.86 4.10
N VAL A 356 19.69 -2.79 3.73
CA VAL A 356 19.38 -4.23 3.75
C VAL A 356 19.19 -4.69 5.19
N ALA A 357 18.02 -5.27 5.47
CA ALA A 357 17.67 -5.73 6.79
C ALA A 357 18.38 -7.05 7.14
N LYS A 358 18.70 -7.22 8.43
CA LYS A 358 19.17 -8.50 8.97
C LYS A 358 18.01 -9.47 9.10
N VAL A 359 18.21 -10.65 8.57
CA VAL A 359 17.24 -11.76 8.66
C VAL A 359 17.27 -12.43 10.04
#